data_1f5749e2230fdde304088142dfa379f9
#
_entry.id   1f5749e2230fdde304088142dfa379f9
#
_cell.length_a   1.000
_cell.length_b   1.000
_cell.length_c   1.000
_cell.angle_alpha   90.00
_cell.angle_beta   90.00
_cell.angle_gamma   90.00
#
_symmetry.space_group_name_H-M   'P 1'
#
loop_
_entity.id
_entity.type
_entity.pdbx_description
1 polymer ?
#
loop_
_entity_poly.entity_id
_entity_poly.type
_entity_poly.pdbx_seq_one_letter_code
_entity_poly.pdbx_strand_id
1 'polypeptide(L)'
;MNHTAISSELTVLIVDDTPDDLALMRQIIDGSYRVKIARHGDAALTIVESDDSPDLILLDTLIPGRDGYEICRQLKAKPVANDIPVIFLTASNSVEDEARGLALGAVDYISKPISPPILLARIKTHLTIRQSQLLLKGQNHFLEREVKRCSEEIELIQDITVHTLASLAETRDNDTGHHIRRTQHYVRILAEALRHHPRFRPELDDDRTIDLLFKSAPLHDIG
;
A
#
# COMPACT_ATOMS: atom_id res chain seq x y z
N MET A 1 -18.03 5.12 -27.25
CA MET A 1 -18.14 5.90 -26.02
C MET A 1 -16.74 5.95 -25.38
N ASN A 2 -16.18 7.06 -25.46
CA ASN A 2 -14.90 7.62 -24.97
C ASN A 2 -13.92 6.73 -24.15
N HIS A 3 -13.16 5.88 -24.83
CA HIS A 3 -11.93 5.29 -24.29
C HIS A 3 -10.69 6.17 -24.54
N THR A 4 -10.84 7.31 -25.19
CA THR A 4 -9.71 8.15 -25.67
C THR A 4 -9.27 9.23 -24.67
N ALA A 5 -10.05 9.54 -23.65
CA ALA A 5 -9.79 10.69 -22.78
C ALA A 5 -8.87 10.40 -21.56
N ILE A 6 -8.66 9.14 -21.19
CA ILE A 6 -7.84 8.78 -20.01
C ILE A 6 -6.36 8.62 -20.36
N SER A 7 -6.06 8.39 -21.64
CA SER A 7 -4.70 8.08 -22.12
C SER A 7 -3.74 9.28 -22.12
N SER A 8 -4.25 10.51 -22.31
CA SER A 8 -3.42 11.71 -22.47
C SER A 8 -2.86 12.27 -21.15
N GLU A 9 -3.35 11.78 -20.00
CA GLU A 9 -2.86 12.19 -18.67
C GLU A 9 -1.69 11.32 -18.18
N LEU A 10 -1.53 10.08 -18.68
CA LEU A 10 -0.48 9.17 -18.23
C LEU A 10 0.86 9.51 -18.86
N THR A 11 1.91 9.48 -18.06
CA THR A 11 3.26 9.88 -18.44
C THR A 11 4.19 8.67 -18.57
N VAL A 12 4.83 8.53 -19.73
CA VAL A 12 5.86 7.54 -20.00
C VAL A 12 7.23 8.21 -20.01
N LEU A 13 8.15 7.74 -19.18
CA LEU A 13 9.55 8.17 -19.19
C LEU A 13 10.35 7.23 -20.10
N ILE A 14 11.07 7.79 -21.04
CA ILE A 14 12.02 7.08 -21.90
C ILE A 14 13.43 7.39 -21.42
N VAL A 15 14.22 6.36 -21.14
CA VAL A 15 15.62 6.47 -20.71
C VAL A 15 16.49 5.76 -21.73
N ASP A 16 17.15 6.53 -22.57
CA ASP A 16 18.01 6.05 -23.66
C ASP A 16 18.99 7.19 -24.03
N ASP A 17 20.22 6.90 -24.38
CA ASP A 17 21.22 7.90 -24.79
C ASP A 17 21.22 8.17 -26.29
N THR A 18 20.64 7.27 -27.08
CA THR A 18 20.65 7.32 -28.56
C THR A 18 19.56 8.27 -29.08
N PRO A 19 19.91 9.41 -29.74
CA PRO A 19 18.93 10.37 -30.17
C PRO A 19 17.88 9.82 -31.16
N ASP A 20 18.30 8.89 -32.03
CA ASP A 20 17.42 8.28 -33.03
C ASP A 20 16.37 7.38 -32.40
N ASP A 21 16.75 6.58 -31.41
CA ASP A 21 15.83 5.72 -30.65
C ASP A 21 14.84 6.56 -29.83
N LEU A 22 15.32 7.64 -29.19
CA LEU A 22 14.46 8.58 -28.45
C LEU A 22 13.44 9.25 -29.38
N ALA A 23 13.87 9.70 -30.59
CA ALA A 23 13.00 10.33 -31.57
C ALA A 23 11.93 9.35 -32.09
N LEU A 24 12.34 8.12 -32.40
CA LEU A 24 11.44 7.05 -32.85
C LEU A 24 10.39 6.70 -31.75
N MET A 25 10.83 6.42 -30.53
CA MET A 25 9.93 6.08 -29.44
C MET A 25 8.97 7.22 -29.13
N ARG A 26 9.46 8.45 -29.08
CA ARG A 26 8.62 9.63 -28.91
C ARG A 26 7.55 9.72 -30.00
N GLN A 27 7.90 9.55 -31.25
CA GLN A 27 6.95 9.59 -32.37
C GLN A 27 5.87 8.49 -32.25
N ILE A 28 6.23 7.28 -31.76
CA ILE A 28 5.30 6.18 -31.59
C ILE A 28 4.33 6.45 -30.45
N ILE A 29 4.82 7.04 -29.35
CA ILE A 29 4.08 7.20 -28.09
C ILE A 29 3.28 8.50 -28.05
N ASP A 30 3.79 9.54 -28.72
CA ASP A 30 3.20 10.88 -28.77
C ASP A 30 1.77 10.83 -29.35
N GLY A 31 0.86 11.55 -28.73
CA GLY A 31 -0.57 11.49 -29.06
C GLY A 31 -1.39 10.44 -28.27
N SER A 32 -0.73 9.44 -27.65
CA SER A 32 -1.37 8.47 -26.75
C SER A 32 -1.03 8.72 -25.29
N TYR A 33 0.18 9.18 -24.99
CA TYR A 33 0.70 9.40 -23.64
C TYR A 33 1.58 10.64 -23.61
N ARG A 34 1.73 11.26 -22.42
CA ARG A 34 2.76 12.29 -22.20
C ARG A 34 4.14 11.62 -22.17
N VAL A 35 5.11 12.22 -22.85
CA VAL A 35 6.46 11.66 -22.92
C VAL A 35 7.45 12.54 -22.17
N LYS A 36 8.20 11.94 -21.26
CA LYS A 36 9.41 12.49 -20.65
C LYS A 36 10.62 11.76 -21.17
N ILE A 37 11.75 12.43 -21.25
CA ILE A 37 13.00 11.87 -21.78
C ILE A 37 14.12 12.10 -20.78
N ALA A 38 14.90 11.07 -20.52
CA ALA A 38 16.16 11.12 -19.80
C ALA A 38 17.25 10.48 -20.67
N ARG A 39 18.39 11.15 -20.82
CA ARG A 39 19.52 10.63 -21.62
C ARG A 39 20.55 9.84 -20.78
N HIS A 40 20.39 9.84 -19.47
CA HIS A 40 21.27 9.14 -18.52
C HIS A 40 20.52 8.82 -17.23
N GLY A 41 21.05 7.86 -16.47
CA GLY A 41 20.38 7.34 -15.27
C GLY A 41 20.09 8.38 -14.19
N ASP A 42 21.01 9.34 -13.96
CA ASP A 42 20.81 10.38 -12.93
C ASP A 42 19.63 11.31 -13.27
N ALA A 43 19.45 11.64 -14.56
CA ALA A 43 18.28 12.39 -14.99
C ALA A 43 16.98 11.60 -14.80
N ALA A 44 17.01 10.29 -15.05
CA ALA A 44 15.85 9.43 -14.81
C ALA A 44 15.48 9.40 -13.33
N LEU A 45 16.45 9.23 -12.44
CA LEU A 45 16.24 9.26 -10.99
C LEU A 45 15.65 10.59 -10.50
N THR A 46 16.15 11.72 -11.02
CA THR A 46 15.65 13.06 -10.70
C THR A 46 14.18 13.25 -11.16
N ILE A 47 13.85 12.79 -12.37
CA ILE A 47 12.48 12.88 -12.90
C ILE A 47 11.51 12.05 -12.06
N VAL A 48 11.91 10.87 -11.63
CA VAL A 48 11.07 9.98 -10.82
C VAL A 48 10.82 10.55 -9.42
N GLU A 49 11.76 11.30 -8.86
CA GLU A 49 11.61 11.96 -7.55
C GLU A 49 10.87 13.30 -7.61
N SER A 50 10.55 13.79 -8.80
CA SER A 50 9.78 15.03 -8.94
C SER A 50 8.30 14.82 -8.65
N ASP A 51 7.58 15.91 -8.35
CA ASP A 51 6.12 15.89 -8.14
C ASP A 51 5.34 15.38 -9.36
N ASP A 52 5.92 15.45 -10.56
CA ASP A 52 5.36 14.93 -11.81
C ASP A 52 6.06 13.61 -12.18
N SER A 53 6.00 12.63 -11.30
CA SER A 53 6.60 11.31 -11.48
C SER A 53 5.91 10.54 -12.63
N PRO A 54 6.65 9.73 -13.44
CA PRO A 54 6.08 8.98 -14.54
C PRO A 54 5.25 7.79 -14.08
N ASP A 55 4.32 7.36 -14.95
CA ASP A 55 3.49 6.17 -14.72
C ASP A 55 4.12 4.88 -15.24
N LEU A 56 5.09 4.99 -16.16
CA LEU A 56 5.84 3.86 -16.73
C LEU A 56 7.21 4.35 -17.19
N ILE A 57 8.21 3.47 -17.07
CA ILE A 57 9.58 3.75 -17.51
C ILE A 57 9.97 2.74 -18.60
N LEU A 58 10.40 3.24 -19.75
CA LEU A 58 11.13 2.50 -20.77
C LEU A 58 12.62 2.75 -20.54
N LEU A 59 13.39 1.71 -20.29
CA LEU A 59 14.79 1.83 -19.87
C LEU A 59 15.70 1.01 -20.78
N ASP A 60 16.59 1.67 -21.49
CA ASP A 60 17.63 0.96 -22.24
C ASP A 60 18.58 0.23 -21.27
N THR A 61 18.94 -0.98 -21.64
CA THR A 61 19.93 -1.78 -20.92
C THR A 61 21.36 -1.27 -21.10
N LEU A 62 21.67 -0.60 -22.21
CA LEU A 62 23.00 -0.13 -22.58
C LEU A 62 23.05 1.41 -22.59
N ILE A 63 23.25 2.02 -21.43
CA ILE A 63 23.45 3.47 -21.31
C ILE A 63 24.91 3.75 -20.97
N PRO A 64 25.62 4.64 -21.70
CA PRO A 64 27.01 4.97 -21.39
C PRO A 64 27.21 5.43 -19.95
N GLY A 65 28.22 4.86 -19.32
CA GLY A 65 28.63 5.19 -17.95
C GLY A 65 27.85 4.48 -16.84
N ARG A 66 26.69 3.88 -17.13
CA ARG A 66 25.93 3.05 -16.17
C ARG A 66 25.16 1.94 -16.86
N ASP A 67 25.19 0.75 -16.28
CA ASP A 67 24.34 -0.37 -16.69
C ASP A 67 22.86 -0.05 -16.38
N GLY A 68 21.97 -0.23 -17.38
CA GLY A 68 20.53 -0.04 -17.20
C GLY A 68 19.93 -0.90 -16.07
N TYR A 69 20.50 -2.07 -15.84
CA TYR A 69 20.13 -2.93 -14.72
C TYR A 69 20.43 -2.28 -13.35
N GLU A 70 21.55 -1.55 -13.26
CA GLU A 70 21.91 -0.81 -12.05
C GLU A 70 20.95 0.35 -11.80
N ILE A 71 20.54 1.06 -12.88
CA ILE A 71 19.53 2.13 -12.80
C ILE A 71 18.20 1.56 -12.32
N CYS A 72 17.77 0.43 -12.88
CA CYS A 72 16.55 -0.27 -12.45
C CYS A 72 16.59 -0.63 -10.97
N ARG A 73 17.70 -1.20 -10.50
CA ARG A 73 17.90 -1.55 -9.09
C ARG A 73 17.77 -0.32 -8.18
N GLN A 74 18.38 0.81 -8.56
CA GLN A 74 18.29 2.06 -7.81
C GLN A 74 16.87 2.63 -7.81
N LEU A 75 16.15 2.59 -8.94
CA LEU A 75 14.76 2.98 -9.03
C LEU A 75 13.89 2.13 -8.09
N LYS A 76 14.05 0.80 -8.13
CA LYS A 76 13.27 -0.13 -7.31
C LYS A 76 13.59 -0.09 -5.82
N ALA A 77 14.75 0.42 -5.43
CA ALA A 77 15.10 0.68 -4.04
C ALA A 77 14.41 1.93 -3.45
N LYS A 78 13.84 2.80 -4.30
CA LYS A 78 13.18 4.04 -3.86
C LYS A 78 11.68 3.79 -3.63
N PRO A 79 11.11 4.15 -2.46
CA PRO A 79 9.68 3.94 -2.19
C PRO A 79 8.76 4.57 -3.24
N VAL A 80 9.11 5.76 -3.76
CA VAL A 80 8.32 6.48 -4.77
C VAL A 80 8.32 5.75 -6.12
N ALA A 81 9.41 5.07 -6.47
CA ALA A 81 9.62 4.43 -7.77
C ALA A 81 9.35 2.92 -7.78
N ASN A 82 9.28 2.29 -6.61
CA ASN A 82 9.15 0.82 -6.50
C ASN A 82 7.94 0.28 -7.28
N ASP A 83 6.83 0.99 -7.21
CA ASP A 83 5.57 0.60 -7.87
C ASP A 83 5.49 1.04 -9.34
N ILE A 84 6.45 1.83 -9.85
CA ILE A 84 6.46 2.25 -11.26
C ILE A 84 6.93 1.08 -12.12
N PRO A 85 6.14 0.61 -13.09
CA PRO A 85 6.57 -0.45 -13.99
C PRO A 85 7.76 0.00 -14.84
N VAL A 86 8.80 -0.82 -14.89
CA VAL A 86 9.99 -0.63 -15.74
C VAL A 86 9.97 -1.71 -16.81
N ILE A 87 10.02 -1.28 -18.08
CA ILE A 87 10.17 -2.15 -19.23
C ILE A 87 11.57 -1.93 -19.80
N PHE A 88 12.36 -2.98 -19.89
CA PHE A 88 13.68 -2.87 -20.53
C PHE A 88 13.58 -2.83 -22.05
N LEU A 89 14.43 -2.01 -22.65
CA LEU A 89 14.72 -2.00 -24.09
C LEU A 89 16.10 -2.65 -24.27
N THR A 90 16.19 -3.74 -25.02
CA THR A 90 17.42 -4.52 -25.10
C THR A 90 17.76 -4.91 -26.54
N ALA A 91 19.04 -4.85 -26.88
CA ALA A 91 19.56 -5.43 -28.11
C ALA A 91 19.87 -6.94 -27.97
N SER A 92 19.91 -7.45 -26.75
CA SER A 92 20.16 -8.87 -26.45
C SER A 92 18.85 -9.65 -26.42
N ASN A 93 18.86 -10.84 -27.03
CA ASN A 93 17.77 -11.81 -26.94
C ASN A 93 18.17 -12.99 -26.03
N SER A 94 19.10 -12.79 -25.11
CA SER A 94 19.51 -13.87 -24.21
C SER A 94 18.51 -14.07 -23.09
N VAL A 95 18.20 -15.32 -22.79
CA VAL A 95 17.29 -15.72 -21.70
C VAL A 95 17.86 -15.29 -20.34
N GLU A 96 19.18 -15.28 -20.22
CA GLU A 96 19.90 -14.88 -19.02
C GLU A 96 19.70 -13.40 -18.70
N ASP A 97 19.78 -12.53 -19.72
CA ASP A 97 19.56 -11.09 -19.58
C ASP A 97 18.11 -10.75 -19.20
N GLU A 98 17.16 -11.45 -19.82
CA GLU A 98 15.74 -11.35 -19.48
C GLU A 98 15.48 -11.75 -18.02
N ALA A 99 15.97 -12.93 -17.61
CA ALA A 99 15.82 -13.43 -16.25
C ALA A 99 16.45 -12.45 -15.22
N ARG A 100 17.62 -11.89 -15.53
CA ARG A 100 18.30 -10.89 -14.72
C ARG A 100 17.44 -9.63 -14.55
N GLY A 101 16.87 -9.12 -15.64
CA GLY A 101 16.02 -7.91 -15.61
C GLY A 101 14.77 -8.09 -14.76
N LEU A 102 14.07 -9.21 -14.94
CA LEU A 102 12.87 -9.55 -14.16
C LEU A 102 13.19 -9.75 -12.67
N ALA A 103 14.32 -10.37 -12.35
CA ALA A 103 14.77 -10.55 -10.96
C ALA A 103 15.07 -9.21 -10.26
N LEU A 104 15.42 -8.15 -11.00
CA LEU A 104 15.62 -6.79 -10.48
C LEU A 104 14.32 -6.00 -10.33
N GLY A 105 13.16 -6.58 -10.67
CA GLY A 105 11.86 -5.95 -10.51
C GLY A 105 11.33 -5.23 -11.76
N ALA A 106 11.96 -5.41 -12.92
CA ALA A 106 11.32 -5.02 -14.18
C ALA A 106 10.08 -5.88 -14.44
N VAL A 107 9.09 -5.31 -15.11
CA VAL A 107 7.84 -6.01 -15.40
C VAL A 107 7.82 -6.65 -16.78
N ASP A 108 8.72 -6.22 -17.66
CA ASP A 108 8.77 -6.69 -19.06
C ASP A 108 10.06 -6.25 -19.76
N TYR A 109 10.25 -6.74 -20.98
CA TYR A 109 11.34 -6.31 -21.88
C TYR A 109 10.84 -6.22 -23.33
N ILE A 110 11.51 -5.42 -24.15
CA ILE A 110 11.24 -5.25 -25.57
C ILE A 110 12.58 -5.31 -26.30
N SER A 111 12.71 -6.22 -27.26
CA SER A 111 13.91 -6.32 -28.07
C SER A 111 13.98 -5.23 -29.14
N LYS A 112 15.16 -4.67 -29.38
CA LYS A 112 15.47 -3.83 -30.51
C LYS A 112 15.72 -4.73 -31.76
N PRO A 113 15.23 -4.36 -32.98
CA PRO A 113 14.55 -3.11 -33.31
C PRO A 113 13.11 -3.04 -32.78
N ILE A 114 12.73 -1.86 -32.31
CA ILE A 114 11.44 -1.64 -31.65
C ILE A 114 10.30 -1.72 -32.67
N SER A 115 9.35 -2.62 -32.40
CA SER A 115 8.11 -2.73 -33.17
C SER A 115 7.02 -1.83 -32.55
N PRO A 116 6.50 -0.80 -33.27
CA PRO A 116 5.53 0.14 -32.74
C PRO A 116 4.27 -0.53 -32.16
N PRO A 117 3.62 -1.52 -32.80
CA PRO A 117 2.46 -2.19 -32.25
C PRO A 117 2.76 -2.92 -30.92
N ILE A 118 3.93 -3.55 -30.84
CA ILE A 118 4.35 -4.28 -29.63
C ILE A 118 4.62 -3.31 -28.49
N LEU A 119 5.36 -2.22 -28.75
CA LEU A 119 5.65 -1.19 -27.75
C LEU A 119 4.37 -0.63 -27.16
N LEU A 120 3.42 -0.19 -27.98
CA LEU A 120 2.15 0.39 -27.53
C LEU A 120 1.29 -0.62 -26.76
N ALA A 121 1.25 -1.88 -27.21
CA ALA A 121 0.50 -2.92 -26.51
C ALA A 121 1.05 -3.19 -25.10
N ARG A 122 2.37 -3.29 -24.94
CA ARG A 122 3.02 -3.52 -23.66
C ARG A 122 2.86 -2.33 -22.71
N ILE A 123 3.08 -1.10 -23.19
CA ILE A 123 2.82 0.12 -22.42
C ILE A 123 1.38 0.11 -21.88
N LYS A 124 0.41 -0.10 -22.77
CA LYS A 124 -1.01 -0.13 -22.39
C LYS A 124 -1.29 -1.20 -21.31
N THR A 125 -0.78 -2.40 -21.50
CA THR A 125 -0.97 -3.49 -20.54
C THR A 125 -0.44 -3.13 -19.16
N HIS A 126 0.80 -2.66 -19.07
CA HIS A 126 1.42 -2.38 -17.77
C HIS A 126 0.84 -1.12 -17.10
N LEU A 127 0.43 -0.11 -17.87
CA LEU A 127 -0.30 1.03 -17.33
C LEU A 127 -1.67 0.64 -16.77
N THR A 128 -2.40 -0.25 -17.46
CA THR A 128 -3.69 -0.76 -16.97
C THR A 128 -3.52 -1.54 -15.66
N ILE A 129 -2.50 -2.40 -15.57
CA ILE A 129 -2.20 -3.16 -14.35
C ILE A 129 -1.87 -2.18 -13.20
N ARG A 130 -1.01 -1.18 -13.44
CA ARG A 130 -0.65 -0.18 -12.45
C ARG A 130 -1.87 0.59 -11.94
N GLN A 131 -2.74 1.07 -12.84
CA GLN A 131 -3.96 1.78 -12.46
C GLN A 131 -4.87 0.91 -11.57
N SER A 132 -5.04 -0.36 -11.94
CA SER A 132 -5.81 -1.32 -11.13
C SER A 132 -5.20 -1.53 -9.74
N GLN A 133 -3.88 -1.64 -9.64
CA GLN A 133 -3.17 -1.78 -8.37
C GLN A 133 -3.33 -0.53 -7.48
N LEU A 134 -3.23 0.68 -8.05
CA LEU A 134 -3.42 1.93 -7.32
C LEU A 134 -4.86 2.05 -6.81
N LEU A 135 -5.85 1.69 -7.63
CA LEU A 135 -7.26 1.68 -7.21
C LEU A 135 -7.49 0.70 -6.05
N LEU A 136 -6.98 -0.53 -6.15
CA LEU A 136 -7.10 -1.53 -5.09
C LEU A 136 -6.42 -1.09 -3.79
N LYS A 137 -5.22 -0.50 -3.86
CA LYS A 137 -4.55 0.09 -2.68
C LYS A 137 -5.41 1.17 -2.02
N GLY A 138 -6.00 2.07 -2.82
CA GLY A 138 -6.90 3.10 -2.32
C GLY A 138 -8.15 2.53 -1.63
N GLN A 139 -8.76 1.50 -2.22
CA GLN A 139 -9.92 0.81 -1.65
C GLN A 139 -9.57 0.10 -0.33
N ASN A 140 -8.43 -0.59 -0.27
CA ASN A 140 -7.98 -1.25 0.96
C ASN A 140 -7.78 -0.24 2.10
N HIS A 141 -7.11 0.87 1.86
CA HIS A 141 -6.94 1.92 2.86
C HIS A 141 -8.27 2.55 3.31
N PHE A 142 -9.23 2.67 2.39
CA PHE A 142 -10.57 3.13 2.76
C PHE A 142 -11.27 2.11 3.66
N LEU A 143 -11.26 0.83 3.29
CA LEU A 143 -11.89 -0.23 4.07
C LEU A 143 -11.26 -0.40 5.45
N GLU A 144 -9.93 -0.33 5.56
CA GLU A 144 -9.23 -0.38 6.85
C GLU A 144 -9.69 0.73 7.80
N ARG A 145 -9.85 1.96 7.28
CA ARG A 145 -10.36 3.08 8.06
C ARG A 145 -11.81 2.89 8.48
N GLU A 146 -12.67 2.38 7.59
CA GLU A 146 -14.07 2.09 7.90
C GLU A 146 -14.21 0.98 8.93
N VAL A 147 -13.44 -0.10 8.82
CA VAL A 147 -13.41 -1.19 9.81
C VAL A 147 -12.99 -0.65 11.17
N LYS A 148 -11.94 0.17 11.23
CA LYS A 148 -11.48 0.79 12.48
C LYS A 148 -12.59 1.65 13.10
N ARG A 149 -13.22 2.52 12.30
CA ARG A 149 -14.32 3.39 12.76
C ARG A 149 -15.51 2.58 13.30
N CYS A 150 -15.94 1.55 12.57
CA CYS A 150 -17.03 0.67 13.03
C CYS A 150 -16.68 -0.06 14.33
N SER A 151 -15.43 -0.52 14.48
CA SER A 151 -14.99 -1.18 15.72
C SER A 151 -15.04 -0.22 16.91
N GLU A 152 -14.59 1.01 16.74
CA GLU A 152 -14.65 2.05 17.80
C GLU A 152 -16.11 2.39 18.18
N GLU A 153 -17.01 2.48 17.20
CA GLU A 153 -18.45 2.70 17.43
C GLU A 153 -19.08 1.53 18.20
N ILE A 154 -18.76 0.28 17.83
CA ILE A 154 -19.26 -0.91 18.51
C ILE A 154 -18.79 -0.93 19.97
N GLU A 155 -17.51 -0.65 20.22
CA GLU A 155 -16.98 -0.56 21.58
C GLU A 155 -17.70 0.48 22.43
N LEU A 156 -17.94 1.66 21.87
CA LEU A 156 -18.69 2.74 22.54
C LEU A 156 -20.13 2.30 22.87
N ILE A 157 -20.83 1.67 21.92
CA ILE A 157 -22.20 1.18 22.12
C ILE A 157 -22.21 0.10 23.20
N GLN A 158 -21.24 -0.81 23.22
CA GLN A 158 -21.13 -1.83 24.25
C GLN A 158 -20.93 -1.21 25.64
N ASP A 159 -20.02 -0.24 25.76
CA ASP A 159 -19.76 0.44 27.03
C ASP A 159 -21.02 1.19 27.55
N ILE A 160 -21.70 1.93 26.64
CA ILE A 160 -22.95 2.63 27.01
C ILE A 160 -24.02 1.61 27.44
N THR A 161 -24.17 0.50 26.69
CA THR A 161 -25.18 -0.53 26.99
C THR A 161 -24.93 -1.17 28.36
N VAL A 162 -23.69 -1.57 28.65
CA VAL A 162 -23.31 -2.15 29.94
C VAL A 162 -23.59 -1.18 31.07
N HIS A 163 -23.17 0.08 30.92
CA HIS A 163 -23.41 1.10 31.95
C HIS A 163 -24.90 1.42 32.15
N THR A 164 -25.68 1.44 31.07
CA THR A 164 -27.13 1.70 31.18
C THR A 164 -27.86 0.56 31.88
N LEU A 165 -27.53 -0.69 31.50
CA LEU A 165 -28.11 -1.87 32.15
C LEU A 165 -27.75 -1.94 33.64
N ALA A 166 -26.49 -1.68 33.96
CA ALA A 166 -26.03 -1.64 35.32
C ALA A 166 -26.70 -0.54 36.15
N SER A 167 -26.86 0.68 35.62
CA SER A 167 -27.61 1.76 36.27
C SER A 167 -29.09 1.44 36.48
N LEU A 168 -29.73 0.72 35.55
CA LEU A 168 -31.10 0.28 35.69
C LEU A 168 -31.25 -0.78 36.80
N ALA A 169 -30.28 -1.66 36.97
CA ALA A 169 -30.25 -2.64 38.06
C ALA A 169 -30.08 -1.94 39.42
N GLU A 170 -29.20 -0.95 39.54
CA GLU A 170 -28.99 -0.18 40.79
C GLU A 170 -30.22 0.61 41.23
N THR A 171 -31.12 1.04 40.33
CA THR A 171 -32.34 1.75 40.70
C THR A 171 -33.33 0.87 41.52
N ARG A 172 -33.16 -0.44 41.54
CA ARG A 172 -33.92 -1.38 42.34
C ARG A 172 -33.39 -1.55 43.75
N ASP A 173 -32.09 -1.40 43.94
CA ASP A 173 -31.44 -1.45 45.24
C ASP A 173 -30.94 -0.02 45.56
N ASN A 174 -31.27 0.48 46.74
CA ASN A 174 -30.97 1.85 47.23
C ASN A 174 -29.46 2.15 47.37
N ASP A 175 -28.58 1.51 46.62
CA ASP A 175 -27.15 1.73 46.70
C ASP A 175 -26.71 2.78 45.66
N THR A 176 -25.89 3.71 46.09
CA THR A 176 -25.52 4.90 45.32
C THR A 176 -24.63 4.55 44.10
N GLY A 177 -24.89 5.15 42.95
CA GLY A 177 -24.21 4.93 41.64
C GLY A 177 -22.68 5.01 41.60
N HIS A 178 -22.03 5.04 42.75
CA HIS A 178 -20.59 4.89 42.90
C HIS A 178 -20.13 3.44 43.10
N HIS A 179 -21.06 2.52 43.36
CA HIS A 179 -20.72 1.10 43.62
C HIS A 179 -20.18 0.41 42.37
N ILE A 180 -20.83 0.55 41.26
CA ILE A 180 -20.42 -0.03 39.95
C ILE A 180 -19.02 0.39 39.56
N ARG A 181 -18.73 1.70 39.58
CA ARG A 181 -17.40 2.19 39.23
C ARG A 181 -16.30 1.69 40.16
N ARG A 182 -16.60 1.58 41.47
CA ARG A 182 -15.64 1.01 42.43
C ARG A 182 -15.38 -0.45 42.14
N THR A 183 -16.40 -1.24 41.85
CA THR A 183 -16.29 -2.66 41.54
C THR A 183 -15.45 -2.88 40.27
N GLN A 184 -15.70 -2.13 39.22
CA GLN A 184 -14.85 -2.17 38.01
C GLN A 184 -13.38 -1.95 38.33
N HIS A 185 -13.06 -0.92 39.11
CA HIS A 185 -11.69 -0.60 39.48
C HIS A 185 -11.05 -1.67 40.36
N TYR A 186 -11.81 -2.24 41.27
CA TYR A 186 -11.32 -3.34 42.14
C TYR A 186 -11.03 -4.60 41.31
N VAL A 187 -11.91 -4.95 40.37
CA VAL A 187 -11.70 -6.07 39.45
C VAL A 187 -10.43 -5.88 38.61
N ARG A 188 -10.21 -4.68 38.06
CA ARG A 188 -9.00 -4.38 37.30
C ARG A 188 -7.74 -4.49 38.14
N ILE A 189 -7.69 -3.82 39.29
CA ILE A 189 -6.54 -3.85 40.21
C ILE A 189 -6.23 -5.28 40.64
N LEU A 190 -7.26 -6.07 40.95
CA LEU A 190 -7.10 -7.46 41.36
C LEU A 190 -6.58 -8.33 40.22
N ALA A 191 -7.12 -8.18 39.00
CA ALA A 191 -6.69 -8.92 37.84
C ALA A 191 -5.22 -8.60 37.48
N GLU A 192 -4.84 -7.32 37.50
CA GLU A 192 -3.46 -6.88 37.28
C GLU A 192 -2.51 -7.43 38.37
N ALA A 193 -2.89 -7.42 39.64
CA ALA A 193 -2.09 -7.97 40.71
C ALA A 193 -1.91 -9.49 40.59
N LEU A 194 -2.94 -10.22 40.14
CA LEU A 194 -2.92 -11.66 39.99
C LEU A 194 -2.31 -12.12 38.64
N ARG A 195 -2.07 -11.23 37.72
CA ARG A 195 -1.54 -11.54 36.37
C ARG A 195 -0.28 -12.39 36.39
N HIS A 196 0.60 -12.16 37.35
CA HIS A 196 1.87 -12.90 37.47
C HIS A 196 1.79 -14.10 38.45
N HIS A 197 0.63 -14.33 39.06
CA HIS A 197 0.46 -15.47 39.97
C HIS A 197 0.32 -16.78 39.16
N PRO A 198 1.08 -17.85 39.49
CA PRO A 198 1.14 -19.07 38.67
C PRO A 198 -0.23 -19.73 38.38
N ARG A 199 -1.18 -19.61 39.28
CA ARG A 199 -2.54 -20.18 39.14
C ARG A 199 -3.40 -19.40 38.12
N PHE A 200 -3.26 -18.09 38.05
CA PHE A 200 -4.16 -17.21 37.25
C PHE A 200 -3.53 -16.69 35.99
N ARG A 201 -2.21 -16.84 35.85
CA ARG A 201 -1.47 -16.40 34.68
C ARG A 201 -2.04 -16.92 33.34
N PRO A 202 -2.47 -18.20 33.22
CA PRO A 202 -3.00 -18.69 31.93
C PRO A 202 -4.24 -17.93 31.46
N GLU A 203 -5.07 -17.39 32.39
CA GLU A 203 -6.29 -16.67 32.09
C GLU A 203 -6.08 -15.16 32.02
N LEU A 204 -5.11 -14.60 32.77
CA LEU A 204 -4.92 -13.14 32.92
C LEU A 204 -3.69 -12.59 32.18
N ASP A 205 -2.97 -13.41 31.41
CA ASP A 205 -1.75 -12.98 30.68
C ASP A 205 -2.07 -12.02 29.52
N ASP A 206 -3.30 -12.03 29.02
CA ASP A 206 -3.79 -11.18 27.95
C ASP A 206 -4.52 -9.93 28.50
N ASP A 207 -4.06 -8.74 28.04
CA ASP A 207 -4.69 -7.45 28.36
C ASP A 207 -6.16 -7.40 27.97
N ARG A 208 -6.55 -8.09 26.90
CA ARG A 208 -7.94 -8.18 26.44
C ARG A 208 -8.83 -8.88 27.47
N THR A 209 -8.35 -9.91 28.14
CA THR A 209 -9.09 -10.61 29.19
C THR A 209 -9.31 -9.69 30.39
N ILE A 210 -8.31 -8.93 30.80
CA ILE A 210 -8.42 -7.97 31.91
C ILE A 210 -9.44 -6.86 31.56
N ASP A 211 -9.42 -6.38 30.32
CA ASP A 211 -10.37 -5.37 29.85
C ASP A 211 -11.82 -5.90 29.79
N LEU A 212 -12.00 -7.15 29.36
CA LEU A 212 -13.30 -7.82 29.39
C LEU A 212 -13.84 -8.00 30.82
N LEU A 213 -13.00 -8.39 31.77
CA LEU A 213 -13.36 -8.50 33.18
C LEU A 213 -13.77 -7.13 33.74
N PHE A 214 -13.02 -6.07 33.43
CA PHE A 214 -13.36 -4.71 33.82
C PHE A 214 -14.71 -4.27 33.23
N LYS A 215 -14.95 -4.51 31.94
CA LYS A 215 -16.19 -4.14 31.23
C LYS A 215 -17.39 -4.93 31.71
N SER A 216 -17.22 -6.19 32.07
CA SER A 216 -18.30 -7.06 32.57
C SER A 216 -18.60 -6.93 34.09
N ALA A 217 -17.67 -6.37 34.86
CA ALA A 217 -17.84 -6.20 36.30
C ALA A 217 -19.15 -5.49 36.73
N PRO A 218 -19.67 -4.47 35.97
CA PRO A 218 -20.96 -3.86 36.27
C PRO A 218 -22.16 -4.82 36.27
N LEU A 219 -22.05 -5.96 35.60
CA LEU A 219 -23.15 -6.91 35.41
C LEU A 219 -23.21 -7.97 36.51
N HIS A 220 -22.38 -7.90 37.55
CA HIS A 220 -22.27 -8.94 38.60
C HIS A 220 -23.55 -9.15 39.38
N ASP A 221 -24.42 -8.14 39.50
CA ASP A 221 -25.70 -8.21 40.26
C ASP A 221 -26.94 -8.33 39.34
N ILE A 222 -26.77 -8.59 38.06
CA ILE A 222 -27.89 -8.72 37.08
C ILE A 222 -28.38 -10.19 36.97
N GLY A 223 -27.70 -11.15 37.59
CA GLY A 223 -27.96 -12.60 37.47
C GLY A 223 -29.00 -13.17 38.39
#